data_c3289e887c5fe5004471f2b95c844c80
#
_entry.id   c3289e887c5fe5004471f2b95c844c80
#
_cell.length_a   1.000
_cell.length_b   1.000
_cell.length_c   1.000
_cell.angle_alpha   90.00
_cell.angle_beta   90.00
_cell.angle_gamma   90.00
#
_symmetry.space_group_name_H-M   'P 1'
#
loop_
_entity.id
_entity.type
_entity.pdbx_description
1 polymer ?
#
loop_
_entity_poly.entity_id
_entity_poly.type
_entity_poly.pdbx_seq_one_letter_code
_entity_poly.pdbx_strand_id
1 'polypeptide(L)'
;MLNISLCVDGVWYDAINDLYCIPKKFNVGIAEPKTNYVQVPYRNGSLDMSEALTGITYKNREIAIPLLILHPEPLAVYDLVSNRFNGKKCKIRLFESLESQSEYYYEGRIRVGTLLTNDSKWEFDIFMNAFPFKMRDVLIYVDGATTKSITNEGIDTVPTITVETAMQGTWNGESFTLAVGIHNPHSMVLKTGANTLVVAQGAGKVEFAEKRL
;
A
#
# COMPACT_ATOMS: atom_id res chain seq x y z
N MET A 1 7.02 -16.11 -15.36
CA MET A 1 6.27 -15.12 -16.17
C MET A 1 5.81 -14.03 -15.23
N LEU A 2 6.08 -12.78 -15.55
CA LEU A 2 5.62 -11.65 -14.74
C LEU A 2 4.09 -11.57 -14.76
N ASN A 3 3.49 -11.18 -13.64
CA ASN A 3 2.06 -10.92 -13.55
C ASN A 3 1.78 -9.74 -12.62
N ILE A 4 0.62 -9.12 -12.77
CA ILE A 4 0.11 -8.09 -11.85
C ILE A 4 -1.36 -8.35 -11.54
N SER A 5 -1.78 -7.92 -10.36
CA SER A 5 -3.20 -7.78 -10.05
C SER A 5 -3.52 -6.34 -9.71
N LEU A 6 -4.60 -5.84 -10.26
CA LEU A 6 -5.11 -4.48 -10.07
C LEU A 6 -6.39 -4.53 -9.25
N CYS A 7 -6.49 -3.72 -8.20
CA CYS A 7 -7.70 -3.60 -7.41
C CYS A 7 -8.31 -2.22 -7.55
N VAL A 8 -9.58 -2.18 -7.91
CA VAL A 8 -10.42 -0.99 -7.92
C VAL A 8 -11.76 -1.30 -7.25
N ASP A 9 -12.26 -0.40 -6.43
CA ASP A 9 -13.53 -0.54 -5.70
C ASP A 9 -13.62 -1.87 -4.88
N GLY A 10 -12.47 -2.33 -4.34
CA GLY A 10 -12.37 -3.56 -3.53
C GLY A 10 -12.27 -4.87 -4.34
N VAL A 11 -12.38 -4.83 -5.67
CA VAL A 11 -12.31 -6.01 -6.54
C VAL A 11 -10.94 -6.12 -7.18
N TRP A 12 -10.32 -7.30 -7.07
CA TRP A 12 -9.04 -7.62 -7.69
C TRP A 12 -9.23 -8.22 -9.09
N TYR A 13 -8.42 -7.78 -10.03
CA TYR A 13 -8.38 -8.24 -11.42
C TYR A 13 -6.96 -8.70 -11.74
N ASP A 14 -6.82 -9.94 -12.15
CA ASP A 14 -5.55 -10.49 -12.65
C ASP A 14 -5.31 -10.02 -14.08
N ALA A 15 -4.09 -9.55 -14.36
CA ALA A 15 -3.81 -8.99 -15.69
C ALA A 15 -3.91 -10.03 -16.80
N ILE A 16 -3.49 -11.26 -16.55
CA ILE A 16 -3.48 -12.33 -17.57
C ILE A 16 -4.88 -12.92 -17.73
N ASN A 17 -5.51 -13.30 -16.60
CA ASN A 17 -6.76 -14.07 -16.63
C ASN A 17 -8.00 -13.20 -16.86
N ASP A 18 -8.03 -11.98 -16.27
CA ASP A 18 -9.20 -11.11 -16.31
C ASP A 18 -9.08 -9.99 -17.34
N LEU A 19 -7.85 -9.53 -17.62
CA LEU A 19 -7.59 -8.38 -18.48
C LEU A 19 -6.89 -8.75 -19.79
N TYR A 20 -6.55 -10.03 -20.00
CA TYR A 20 -5.86 -10.54 -21.20
C TYR A 20 -4.57 -9.77 -21.55
N CYS A 21 -3.85 -9.32 -20.53
CA CYS A 21 -2.64 -8.52 -20.67
C CYS A 21 -1.45 -9.18 -19.97
N ILE A 22 -0.28 -9.18 -20.62
CA ILE A 22 0.96 -9.66 -20.02
C ILE A 22 1.87 -8.48 -19.69
N PRO A 23 2.29 -8.32 -18.44
CA PRO A 23 3.33 -7.36 -18.08
C PRO A 23 4.68 -7.76 -18.69
N LYS A 24 5.35 -6.82 -19.35
CA LYS A 24 6.69 -7.03 -19.94
C LYS A 24 7.80 -6.83 -18.93
N LYS A 25 7.66 -5.83 -18.06
CA LYS A 25 8.61 -5.48 -17.01
C LYS A 25 7.92 -4.64 -15.93
N PHE A 26 8.59 -4.50 -14.78
CA PHE A 26 8.19 -3.58 -13.72
C PHE A 26 9.24 -2.48 -13.60
N ASN A 27 8.81 -1.22 -13.76
CA ASN A 27 9.61 -0.06 -13.42
C ASN A 27 9.00 0.57 -12.17
N VAL A 28 9.59 0.28 -11.02
CA VAL A 28 9.17 0.85 -9.74
C VAL A 28 10.18 1.91 -9.35
N GLY A 29 9.73 3.17 -9.37
CA GLY A 29 10.57 4.30 -8.99
C GLY A 29 10.97 4.25 -7.50
N ILE A 30 12.05 4.95 -7.17
CA ILE A 30 12.53 5.08 -5.80
C ILE A 30 11.65 6.08 -5.03
N ALA A 31 11.39 5.81 -3.76
CA ALA A 31 10.78 6.78 -2.87
C ALA A 31 11.83 7.81 -2.45
N GLU A 32 11.83 8.97 -3.09
CA GLU A 32 12.76 10.03 -2.78
C GLU A 32 12.40 10.74 -1.47
N PRO A 33 13.35 11.00 -0.56
CA PRO A 33 13.12 11.86 0.59
C PRO A 33 12.67 13.26 0.15
N LYS A 34 11.74 13.85 0.88
CA LYS A 34 11.43 15.27 0.72
C LYS A 34 12.47 16.07 1.45
N THR A 35 13.15 16.94 0.74
CA THR A 35 14.14 17.86 1.31
C THR A 35 13.60 19.27 1.37
N ASN A 36 13.88 19.98 2.48
CA ASN A 36 13.50 21.37 2.68
C ASN A 36 14.73 22.19 3.14
N TYR A 37 15.30 22.93 2.22
CA TYR A 37 16.45 23.79 2.48
C TYR A 37 16.01 25.25 2.60
N VAL A 38 16.29 25.87 3.74
CA VAL A 38 16.00 27.29 3.99
C VAL A 38 17.28 28.11 3.89
N GLN A 39 17.26 29.12 3.04
CA GLN A 39 18.35 30.10 2.98
C GLN A 39 18.24 31.07 4.14
N VAL A 40 19.31 31.16 4.95
CA VAL A 40 19.40 32.11 6.04
C VAL A 40 20.26 33.31 5.57
N PRO A 41 19.76 34.57 5.65
CA PRO A 41 20.50 35.73 5.24
C PRO A 41 21.85 35.79 6.00
N TYR A 42 22.91 36.21 5.29
CA TYR A 42 24.28 36.34 5.81
C TYR A 42 24.97 35.05 6.28
N ARG A 43 24.41 33.86 5.96
CA ARG A 43 25.01 32.55 6.22
C ARG A 43 25.44 31.89 4.90
N ASN A 44 26.66 31.31 4.89
CA ASN A 44 27.09 30.47 3.80
C ASN A 44 26.35 29.12 3.84
N GLY A 45 25.76 28.72 2.70
CA GLY A 45 24.96 27.50 2.57
C GLY A 45 23.52 27.63 3.10
N SER A 46 22.73 26.58 2.90
CA SER A 46 21.34 26.48 3.35
C SER A 46 21.25 25.67 4.63
N LEU A 47 20.24 25.97 5.45
CA LEU A 47 19.89 25.14 6.61
C LEU A 47 18.95 24.02 6.13
N ASP A 48 19.32 22.78 6.42
CA ASP A 48 18.45 21.64 6.15
C ASP A 48 17.40 21.51 7.25
N MET A 49 16.13 21.71 6.87
CA MET A 49 14.95 21.62 7.74
C MET A 49 14.09 20.41 7.40
N SER A 50 14.62 19.45 6.63
CA SER A 50 13.86 18.33 6.07
C SER A 50 13.19 17.46 7.15
N GLU A 51 13.81 17.35 8.33
CA GLU A 51 13.32 16.51 9.43
C GLU A 51 12.80 17.30 10.64
N ALA A 52 12.75 18.64 10.55
CA ALA A 52 12.51 19.52 11.70
C ALA A 52 11.17 19.31 12.41
N LEU A 53 10.15 18.77 11.74
CA LEU A 53 8.81 18.63 12.31
C LEU A 53 8.33 17.18 12.47
N THR A 54 8.70 16.27 11.55
CA THR A 54 8.04 14.95 11.47
C THR A 54 9.00 13.79 11.16
N GLY A 55 10.32 14.03 11.17
CA GLY A 55 11.31 13.07 10.67
C GLY A 55 11.27 12.97 9.13
N ILE A 56 11.95 11.98 8.57
CA ILE A 56 12.07 11.81 7.12
C ILE A 56 10.70 11.51 6.49
N THR A 57 10.27 12.35 5.55
CA THR A 57 9.10 12.13 4.73
C THR A 57 9.50 11.90 3.27
N TYR A 58 8.67 11.18 2.51
CA TYR A 58 8.99 10.77 1.15
C TYR A 58 8.01 11.34 0.13
N LYS A 59 8.49 11.56 -1.09
CA LYS A 59 7.64 11.86 -2.25
C LYS A 59 6.97 10.58 -2.71
N ASN A 60 5.85 10.72 -3.43
CA ASN A 60 5.24 9.60 -4.14
C ASN A 60 6.25 9.02 -5.14
N ARG A 61 6.12 7.72 -5.43
CA ARG A 61 6.90 7.03 -6.46
C ARG A 61 6.08 6.82 -7.72
N GLU A 62 6.72 6.85 -8.85
CA GLU A 62 6.10 6.47 -10.12
C GLU A 62 6.34 4.97 -10.38
N ILE A 63 5.27 4.27 -10.76
CA ILE A 63 5.33 2.89 -11.21
C ILE A 63 4.85 2.88 -12.66
N ALA A 64 5.65 2.30 -13.56
CA ALA A 64 5.31 2.15 -14.96
C ALA A 64 5.39 0.69 -15.39
N ILE A 65 4.31 0.17 -15.96
CA ILE A 65 4.16 -1.23 -16.33
C ILE A 65 3.68 -1.30 -17.78
N PRO A 66 4.57 -1.61 -18.73
CA PRO A 66 4.17 -1.89 -20.11
C PRO A 66 3.43 -3.23 -20.17
N LEU A 67 2.26 -3.21 -20.78
CA LEU A 67 1.38 -4.35 -20.98
C LEU A 67 1.28 -4.71 -22.46
N LEU A 68 1.40 -6.01 -22.74
CA LEU A 68 1.13 -6.60 -24.05
C LEU A 68 -0.27 -7.22 -24.03
N ILE A 69 -1.12 -6.90 -24.98
CA ILE A 69 -2.46 -7.48 -25.12
C ILE A 69 -2.39 -8.83 -25.84
N LEU A 70 -2.99 -9.86 -25.25
CA LEU A 70 -3.10 -11.21 -25.80
C LEU A 70 -4.57 -11.55 -26.11
N HIS A 71 -5.23 -10.77 -26.93
CA HIS A 71 -6.63 -10.98 -27.27
C HIS A 71 -6.86 -10.67 -28.76
N PRO A 72 -7.74 -11.40 -29.46
CA PRO A 72 -8.04 -11.12 -30.87
C PRO A 72 -8.67 -9.74 -31.09
N GLU A 73 -9.30 -9.16 -30.06
CA GLU A 73 -9.91 -7.83 -30.10
C GLU A 73 -9.18 -6.85 -29.16
N PRO A 74 -8.00 -6.36 -29.52
CA PRO A 74 -7.15 -5.57 -28.63
C PRO A 74 -7.76 -4.21 -28.26
N LEU A 75 -8.55 -3.59 -29.13
CA LEU A 75 -9.25 -2.34 -28.84
C LEU A 75 -10.28 -2.52 -27.72
N ALA A 76 -11.04 -3.60 -27.74
CA ALA A 76 -12.03 -3.89 -26.69
C ALA A 76 -11.35 -4.10 -25.32
N VAL A 77 -10.19 -4.76 -25.29
CA VAL A 77 -9.40 -4.93 -24.07
C VAL A 77 -8.86 -3.59 -23.57
N TYR A 78 -8.32 -2.76 -24.45
CA TYR A 78 -7.83 -1.42 -24.08
C TYR A 78 -8.96 -0.55 -23.52
N ASP A 79 -10.13 -0.55 -24.14
CA ASP A 79 -11.30 0.18 -23.67
C ASP A 79 -11.78 -0.34 -22.30
N LEU A 80 -11.79 -1.66 -22.10
CA LEU A 80 -12.11 -2.28 -20.82
C LEU A 80 -11.19 -1.78 -19.70
N VAL A 81 -9.86 -1.83 -19.95
CA VAL A 81 -8.86 -1.40 -18.97
C VAL A 81 -8.94 0.09 -18.71
N SER A 82 -9.06 0.90 -19.79
CA SER A 82 -9.13 2.35 -19.69
C SER A 82 -10.37 2.80 -18.91
N ASN A 83 -11.54 2.29 -19.24
CA ASN A 83 -12.80 2.65 -18.57
C ASN A 83 -12.81 2.22 -17.09
N ARG A 84 -12.14 1.10 -16.77
CA ARG A 84 -12.15 0.54 -15.43
C ARG A 84 -11.15 1.20 -14.50
N PHE A 85 -9.95 1.56 -14.97
CA PHE A 85 -8.84 1.96 -14.11
C PHE A 85 -8.35 3.39 -14.33
N ASN A 86 -8.50 3.97 -15.52
CA ASN A 86 -7.93 5.27 -15.81
C ASN A 86 -8.50 6.38 -14.91
N GLY A 87 -7.61 7.13 -14.28
CA GLY A 87 -7.95 8.22 -13.36
C GLY A 87 -8.40 7.75 -11.96
N LYS A 88 -8.55 6.46 -11.69
CA LYS A 88 -9.01 5.94 -10.40
C LYS A 88 -7.86 5.69 -9.42
N LYS A 89 -8.20 5.69 -8.12
CA LYS A 89 -7.32 5.23 -7.05
C LYS A 89 -7.40 3.71 -6.99
N CYS A 90 -6.26 3.05 -7.13
CA CYS A 90 -6.16 1.59 -7.24
C CYS A 90 -5.04 1.05 -6.37
N LYS A 91 -5.09 -0.25 -6.08
CA LYS A 91 -3.97 -1.02 -5.51
C LYS A 91 -3.38 -1.91 -6.61
N ILE A 92 -2.05 -2.03 -6.65
CA ILE A 92 -1.33 -2.93 -7.59
C ILE A 92 -0.48 -3.91 -6.79
N ARG A 93 -0.63 -5.21 -7.05
CA ARG A 93 0.31 -6.26 -6.65
C ARG A 93 1.19 -6.64 -7.83
N LEU A 94 2.49 -6.80 -7.57
CA LEU A 94 3.47 -7.20 -8.56
C LEU A 94 3.95 -8.61 -8.24
N PHE A 95 3.92 -9.51 -9.22
CA PHE A 95 4.35 -10.90 -9.08
C PHE A 95 5.50 -11.18 -10.05
N GLU A 96 6.66 -11.59 -9.52
CA GLU A 96 7.84 -11.94 -10.34
C GLU A 96 7.65 -13.29 -11.05
N SER A 97 6.77 -14.15 -10.53
CA SER A 97 6.36 -15.41 -11.16
C SER A 97 4.88 -15.69 -10.88
N LEU A 98 4.27 -16.59 -11.66
CA LEU A 98 2.88 -17.03 -11.44
C LEU A 98 2.68 -17.76 -10.11
N GLU A 99 3.76 -18.32 -9.53
CA GLU A 99 3.75 -19.01 -8.24
C GLU A 99 4.04 -18.07 -7.07
N SER A 100 4.48 -16.83 -7.35
CA SER A 100 4.77 -15.83 -6.33
C SER A 100 3.47 -15.26 -5.77
N GLN A 101 3.26 -15.40 -4.47
CA GLN A 101 2.16 -14.76 -3.75
C GLN A 101 2.71 -13.53 -3.02
N SER A 102 2.58 -12.36 -3.62
CA SER A 102 2.89 -11.11 -2.94
C SER A 102 1.68 -10.61 -2.18
N GLU A 103 1.77 -10.54 -0.86
CA GLU A 103 0.76 -9.88 -0.02
C GLU A 103 0.88 -8.36 -0.07
N TYR A 104 2.04 -7.86 -0.51
CA TYR A 104 2.30 -6.43 -0.60
C TYR A 104 1.71 -5.84 -1.88
N TYR A 105 1.17 -4.63 -1.74
CA TYR A 105 0.65 -3.82 -2.84
C TYR A 105 1.16 -2.38 -2.76
N TYR A 106 1.13 -1.71 -3.90
CA TYR A 106 1.26 -0.26 -3.99
C TYR A 106 -0.12 0.34 -4.19
N GLU A 107 -0.37 1.49 -3.59
CA GLU A 107 -1.62 2.21 -3.72
C GLU A 107 -1.37 3.59 -4.33
N GLY A 108 -2.16 3.94 -5.33
CA GLY A 108 -2.03 5.23 -6.01
C GLY A 108 -3.08 5.43 -7.09
N ARG A 109 -2.94 6.54 -7.82
CA ARG A 109 -3.82 6.85 -8.95
C ARG A 109 -3.23 6.31 -10.24
N ILE A 110 -4.03 5.55 -10.98
CA ILE A 110 -3.64 4.99 -12.27
C ILE A 110 -3.91 5.98 -13.41
N ARG A 111 -3.00 6.01 -14.38
CA ARG A 111 -3.17 6.58 -15.70
C ARG A 111 -2.86 5.51 -16.73
N VAL A 112 -3.78 5.25 -17.63
CA VAL A 112 -3.59 4.35 -18.77
C VAL A 112 -2.94 5.15 -19.90
N GLY A 113 -1.84 4.65 -20.45
CA GLY A 113 -1.12 5.26 -21.55
C GLY A 113 -1.79 5.02 -22.91
N THR A 114 -1.20 5.57 -23.95
CA THR A 114 -1.71 5.41 -25.32
C THR A 114 -1.52 3.98 -25.80
N LEU A 115 -2.52 3.45 -26.51
CA LEU A 115 -2.41 2.19 -27.21
C LEU A 115 -1.49 2.32 -28.41
N LEU A 116 -0.50 1.45 -28.49
CA LEU A 116 0.50 1.44 -29.57
C LEU A 116 0.48 0.08 -30.27
N THR A 117 0.78 0.11 -31.57
CA THR A 117 0.96 -1.12 -32.36
C THR A 117 2.43 -1.18 -32.81
N ASN A 118 3.09 -2.28 -32.45
CA ASN A 118 4.46 -2.54 -32.86
C ASN A 118 4.57 -3.99 -33.32
N ASP A 119 5.04 -4.22 -34.56
CA ASP A 119 5.20 -5.54 -35.17
C ASP A 119 3.98 -6.47 -34.99
N SER A 120 2.77 -5.96 -35.28
CA SER A 120 1.48 -6.65 -35.07
C SER A 120 1.14 -6.98 -33.62
N LYS A 121 1.86 -6.41 -32.64
CA LYS A 121 1.57 -6.52 -31.21
C LYS A 121 0.95 -5.23 -30.72
N TRP A 122 -0.05 -5.37 -29.87
CA TRP A 122 -0.74 -4.25 -29.25
C TRP A 122 -0.28 -4.07 -27.81
N GLU A 123 0.20 -2.87 -27.50
CA GLU A 123 0.84 -2.56 -26.23
C GLU A 123 0.35 -1.20 -25.69
N PHE A 124 0.32 -1.07 -24.39
CA PHE A 124 0.09 0.19 -23.68
C PHE A 124 0.76 0.15 -22.31
N ASP A 125 0.98 1.32 -21.73
CA ASP A 125 1.55 1.43 -20.42
C ASP A 125 0.48 1.73 -19.36
N ILE A 126 0.62 1.14 -18.18
CA ILE A 126 -0.04 1.63 -16.97
C ILE A 126 0.97 2.40 -16.15
N PHE A 127 0.62 3.64 -15.82
CA PHE A 127 1.37 4.47 -14.89
C PHE A 127 0.60 4.62 -13.59
N MET A 128 1.29 4.53 -12.46
CA MET A 128 0.71 4.81 -11.15
C MET A 128 1.56 5.82 -10.41
N ASN A 129 0.95 6.91 -9.96
CA ASN A 129 1.53 7.78 -8.94
C ASN A 129 1.17 7.21 -7.57
N ALA A 130 2.06 6.37 -7.03
CA ALA A 130 1.85 5.57 -5.85
C ALA A 130 2.38 6.25 -4.58
N PHE A 131 1.80 5.94 -3.43
CA PHE A 131 2.41 6.24 -2.14
C PHE A 131 3.83 5.67 -2.09
N PRO A 132 4.73 6.29 -1.29
CA PRO A 132 6.14 5.90 -1.26
C PRO A 132 6.37 4.47 -0.75
N PHE A 133 5.44 3.93 0.02
CA PHE A 133 5.57 2.63 0.68
C PHE A 133 4.80 1.55 -0.08
N LYS A 134 5.38 0.33 -0.13
CA LYS A 134 4.58 -0.86 -0.38
C LYS A 134 3.86 -1.25 0.92
N MET A 135 2.62 -1.70 0.80
CA MET A 135 1.73 -1.92 1.93
C MET A 135 1.21 -3.35 1.96
N ARG A 136 0.99 -3.87 3.18
CA ARG A 136 0.31 -5.14 3.43
C ARG A 136 -0.75 -4.92 4.50
N ASP A 137 -1.99 -5.30 4.20
CA ASP A 137 -3.06 -5.23 5.19
C ASP A 137 -2.92 -6.42 6.16
N VAL A 138 -2.84 -6.15 7.44
CA VAL A 138 -2.75 -7.15 8.52
C VAL A 138 -4.02 -7.07 9.36
N LEU A 139 -4.65 -8.22 9.59
CA LEU A 139 -5.87 -8.36 10.37
C LEU A 139 -5.64 -9.38 11.49
N ILE A 140 -5.90 -8.98 12.72
CA ILE A 140 -5.77 -9.83 13.92
C ILE A 140 -7.08 -9.85 14.67
N TYR A 141 -7.65 -11.04 14.81
CA TYR A 141 -8.83 -11.26 15.64
C TYR A 141 -8.45 -11.49 17.10
N VAL A 142 -9.25 -10.92 17.98
CA VAL A 142 -9.11 -11.01 19.42
C VAL A 142 -10.45 -11.42 20.02
N ASP A 143 -10.46 -12.49 20.80
CA ASP A 143 -11.65 -12.98 21.49
C ASP A 143 -11.26 -13.42 22.91
N GLY A 144 -11.91 -12.83 23.90
CA GLY A 144 -11.66 -13.08 25.33
C GLY A 144 -10.24 -12.71 25.77
N ALA A 145 -9.84 -13.30 26.89
CA ALA A 145 -8.51 -13.10 27.48
C ALA A 145 -7.44 -13.74 26.59
N THR A 146 -6.57 -12.95 26.01
CA THR A 146 -5.53 -13.43 25.09
C THR A 146 -4.31 -12.50 25.06
N THR A 147 -3.17 -13.10 24.72
CA THR A 147 -1.94 -12.35 24.44
C THR A 147 -1.53 -12.58 22.99
N LYS A 148 -1.33 -11.52 22.25
CA LYS A 148 -0.86 -11.55 20.86
C LYS A 148 0.46 -10.83 20.76
N SER A 149 1.46 -11.48 20.15
CA SER A 149 2.67 -10.82 19.67
C SER A 149 2.44 -10.39 18.22
N ILE A 150 2.61 -9.10 17.96
CA ILE A 150 2.36 -8.48 16.66
C ILE A 150 3.68 -7.93 16.15
N THR A 151 4.21 -8.49 15.08
CA THR A 151 5.42 -7.98 14.44
C THR A 151 5.04 -7.00 13.35
N ASN A 152 5.54 -5.77 13.43
CA ASN A 152 5.48 -4.77 12.37
C ASN A 152 6.87 -4.64 11.75
N GLU A 153 7.04 -5.13 10.52
CA GLU A 153 8.32 -5.05 9.80
C GLU A 153 8.47 -3.74 9.00
N GLY A 154 7.47 -2.88 9.09
CA GLY A 154 7.40 -1.59 8.42
C GLY A 154 7.67 -0.42 9.36
N ILE A 155 7.32 0.79 8.91
CA ILE A 155 7.37 2.00 9.73
C ILE A 155 6.26 2.00 10.79
N ASP A 156 6.44 2.82 11.81
CA ASP A 156 5.44 3.01 12.85
C ASP A 156 4.08 3.38 12.27
N THR A 157 3.02 2.71 12.75
CA THR A 157 1.65 2.93 12.25
C THR A 157 0.63 2.88 13.39
N VAL A 158 -0.45 3.64 13.26
CA VAL A 158 -1.59 3.59 14.18
C VAL A 158 -2.58 2.54 13.67
N PRO A 159 -2.95 1.53 14.49
CA PRO A 159 -3.93 0.54 14.09
C PRO A 159 -5.35 1.12 14.13
N THR A 160 -6.24 0.51 13.35
CA THR A 160 -7.68 0.64 13.53
C THR A 160 -8.16 -0.55 14.35
N ILE A 161 -8.86 -0.29 15.47
CA ILE A 161 -9.38 -1.32 16.35
C ILE A 161 -10.91 -1.27 16.28
N THR A 162 -11.51 -2.32 15.76
CA THR A 162 -12.97 -2.50 15.82
C THR A 162 -13.31 -3.37 17.00
N VAL A 163 -14.01 -2.80 17.96
CA VAL A 163 -14.40 -3.44 19.23
C VAL A 163 -15.85 -3.90 19.13
N GLU A 164 -16.09 -5.19 19.27
CA GLU A 164 -17.41 -5.82 19.25
C GLU A 164 -17.99 -5.94 20.67
N THR A 165 -17.13 -6.23 21.65
CA THR A 165 -17.46 -6.24 23.08
C THR A 165 -16.40 -5.43 23.80
N ALA A 166 -16.80 -4.53 24.71
CA ALA A 166 -15.91 -3.61 25.43
C ALA A 166 -14.60 -4.29 25.86
N MET A 167 -13.49 -3.72 25.41
CA MET A 167 -12.17 -4.33 25.51
C MET A 167 -11.30 -3.62 26.52
N GLN A 168 -10.64 -4.39 27.37
CA GLN A 168 -9.65 -3.90 28.34
C GLN A 168 -8.37 -4.73 28.26
N GLY A 169 -7.22 -4.07 28.44
CA GLY A 169 -5.95 -4.76 28.37
C GLY A 169 -4.75 -3.85 28.47
N THR A 170 -3.61 -4.34 27.94
CA THR A 170 -2.40 -3.54 27.81
C THR A 170 -1.84 -3.62 26.40
N TRP A 171 -1.30 -2.52 25.92
CA TRP A 171 -0.56 -2.37 24.67
C TRP A 171 0.87 -1.99 24.99
N ASN A 172 1.82 -2.86 24.68
CA ASN A 172 3.24 -2.68 25.04
C ASN A 172 3.45 -2.32 26.54
N GLY A 173 2.59 -2.86 27.43
CA GLY A 173 2.62 -2.59 28.87
C GLY A 173 1.77 -1.42 29.34
N GLU A 174 1.26 -0.57 28.45
CA GLU A 174 0.36 0.54 28.78
C GLU A 174 -1.10 0.10 28.78
N SER A 175 -1.83 0.40 29.84
CA SER A 175 -3.24 0.01 29.98
C SER A 175 -4.16 0.77 29.07
N PHE A 176 -5.15 0.09 28.48
CA PHE A 176 -6.20 0.71 27.68
C PHE A 176 -7.59 0.16 28.04
N THR A 177 -8.60 0.98 27.75
CA THR A 177 -10.02 0.58 27.77
C THR A 177 -10.69 1.18 26.55
N LEU A 178 -11.36 0.33 25.75
CA LEU A 178 -12.07 0.71 24.53
C LEU A 178 -13.53 0.26 24.63
N ALA A 179 -14.45 1.18 24.39
CA ALA A 179 -15.88 0.88 24.27
C ALA A 179 -16.16 0.20 22.91
N VAL A 180 -17.36 -0.36 22.74
CA VAL A 180 -17.82 -0.91 21.46
C VAL A 180 -17.78 0.19 20.39
N GLY A 181 -17.22 -0.14 19.21
CA GLY A 181 -17.09 0.79 18.09
C GLY A 181 -15.75 0.72 17.38
N ILE A 182 -15.49 1.69 16.50
CA ILE A 182 -14.24 1.79 15.74
C ILE A 182 -13.35 2.86 16.36
N HIS A 183 -12.12 2.51 16.66
CA HIS A 183 -11.13 3.38 17.31
C HIS A 183 -9.84 3.43 16.52
N ASN A 184 -9.21 4.62 16.50
CA ASN A 184 -7.85 4.84 15.97
C ASN A 184 -7.01 5.47 17.10
N PRO A 185 -6.63 4.70 18.12
CA PRO A 185 -5.98 5.25 19.31
C PRO A 185 -4.53 5.63 19.01
N HIS A 186 -4.23 6.91 18.95
CA HIS A 186 -2.87 7.43 18.74
C HIS A 186 -1.87 7.05 19.84
N SER A 187 -2.35 6.61 21.00
CA SER A 187 -1.51 6.06 22.07
C SER A 187 -1.07 4.61 21.81
N MET A 188 -1.77 3.90 20.91
CA MET A 188 -1.48 2.49 20.61
C MET A 188 -0.73 2.37 19.27
N VAL A 189 0.43 3.03 19.18
CA VAL A 189 1.28 2.95 17.98
C VAL A 189 1.93 1.58 17.88
N LEU A 190 1.76 0.93 16.72
CA LEU A 190 2.56 -0.24 16.32
C LEU A 190 3.95 0.25 15.90
N LYS A 191 4.91 0.08 16.78
CA LYS A 191 6.31 0.40 16.49
C LYS A 191 6.92 -0.64 15.57
N THR A 192 7.94 -0.26 14.83
CA THR A 192 8.77 -1.22 14.08
C THR A 192 9.32 -2.28 15.03
N GLY A 193 9.19 -3.56 14.66
CA GLY A 193 9.58 -4.72 15.46
C GLY A 193 8.40 -5.35 16.21
N ALA A 194 8.70 -5.96 17.35
CA ALA A 194 7.72 -6.69 18.15
C ALA A 194 6.87 -5.75 19.00
N ASN A 195 5.55 -5.95 18.96
CA ASN A 195 4.56 -5.29 19.80
C ASN A 195 3.74 -6.35 20.53
N THR A 196 3.31 -6.05 21.73
CA THR A 196 2.53 -6.98 22.56
C THR A 196 1.17 -6.40 22.88
N LEU A 197 0.13 -7.10 22.47
CA LEU A 197 -1.26 -6.84 22.85
C LEU A 197 -1.70 -7.91 23.86
N VAL A 198 -2.04 -7.49 25.08
CA VAL A 198 -2.68 -8.34 26.08
C VAL A 198 -4.10 -7.85 26.25
N VAL A 199 -5.06 -8.70 25.98
CA VAL A 199 -6.47 -8.44 26.24
C VAL A 199 -6.88 -9.23 27.45
N ALA A 200 -7.41 -8.54 28.47
CA ALA A 200 -7.94 -9.16 29.67
C ALA A 200 -9.39 -9.59 29.49
N GLN A 201 -10.16 -8.80 28.74
CA GLN A 201 -11.55 -9.09 28.37
C GLN A 201 -11.97 -8.34 27.13
N GLY A 202 -13.01 -8.82 26.44
CA GLY A 202 -13.60 -8.21 25.27
C GLY A 202 -13.28 -8.96 23.99
N ALA A 203 -13.89 -8.53 22.89
CA ALA A 203 -13.72 -9.11 21.57
C ALA A 203 -13.68 -8.03 20.49
N GLY A 204 -12.96 -8.30 19.41
CA GLY A 204 -12.84 -7.39 18.29
C GLY A 204 -11.74 -7.77 17.32
N LYS A 205 -11.34 -6.82 16.49
CA LYS A 205 -10.24 -6.98 15.52
C LYS A 205 -9.32 -5.78 15.52
N VAL A 206 -8.04 -6.04 15.30
CA VAL A 206 -7.00 -5.03 15.09
C VAL A 206 -6.57 -5.09 13.64
N GLU A 207 -6.67 -3.99 12.95
CA GLU A 207 -6.35 -3.84 11.52
C GLU A 207 -5.28 -2.77 11.35
N PHE A 208 -4.26 -3.04 10.57
CA PHE A 208 -3.26 -2.03 10.20
C PHE A 208 -2.64 -2.34 8.83
N ALA A 209 -2.18 -1.28 8.15
CA ALA A 209 -1.37 -1.44 6.96
C ALA A 209 0.10 -1.39 7.36
N GLU A 210 0.81 -2.50 7.22
CA GLU A 210 2.26 -2.54 7.34
C GLU A 210 2.86 -1.82 6.12
N LYS A 211 3.76 -0.86 6.35
CA LYS A 211 4.31 0.02 5.31
C LYS A 211 5.83 -0.13 5.26
N ARG A 212 6.36 -0.59 4.11
CA ARG A 212 7.81 -0.70 3.85
C ARG A 212 8.21 0.19 2.67
N LEU A 213 9.44 0.73 2.70
CA LEU A 213 10.03 1.45 1.57
C LEU A 213 10.36 0.53 0.40
#